data_45de5b195d11a05c932362afe3a9cffb
#
_entry.id   45de5b195d11a05c932362afe3a9cffb
#
_cell.length_a   1.000
_cell.length_b   1.000
_cell.length_c   1.000
_cell.angle_alpha   90.00
_cell.angle_beta   90.00
_cell.angle_gamma   90.00
#
_symmetry.space_group_name_H-M   'P 1'
#
loop_
_entity.id
_entity.type
_entity.pdbx_description
1 polymer ?
#
loop_
_entity_poly.entity_id
_entity_poly.type
_entity_poly.pdbx_seq_one_letter_code
_entity_poly.pdbx_strand_id
1 'polypeptide(L)'
;MVINDNCQMEKTINGVKYYLPSNLTLEQKAIYVHIIDWKRKNITTERGMYKGHEYDAIFPNDTTIPTMIYGPIIPVWEEMQRSNFAYKLHKFAYHAVSSQTACINLFMPLLLSKDVDRILPMIPGCPSNFSKIARDKLFHGFCFEYWGQDIKQGAGVLNDHSQSAGTDADVAIAYYNIEGKLCLWLIEHKLSEKEFTICGAYKSKANKLKTNCTQSILR
;
A
#
# COMPACT_ATOMS: atom_id res chain seq x y z
N MET A 1 0.92 -9.80 -4.16
CA MET A 1 -0.08 -10.87 -4.44
C MET A 1 0.35 -11.64 -5.68
N VAL A 2 0.64 -12.93 -5.58
CA VAL A 2 0.95 -13.77 -6.75
C VAL A 2 -0.36 -14.41 -7.20
N ILE A 3 -0.93 -13.92 -8.29
CA ILE A 3 -2.00 -14.64 -8.99
C ILE A 3 -1.31 -15.84 -9.62
N ASN A 4 -1.54 -17.05 -9.08
CA ASN A 4 -1.00 -18.26 -9.66
C ASN A 4 -1.58 -18.47 -11.06
N ASP A 5 -0.73 -18.78 -12.01
CA ASP A 5 -0.93 -18.71 -13.46
C ASP A 5 -2.04 -19.60 -14.05
N ASN A 6 -2.77 -20.36 -13.26
CA ASN A 6 -3.54 -21.47 -13.81
C ASN A 6 -5.05 -21.47 -13.60
N CYS A 7 -5.72 -20.41 -13.13
CA CYS A 7 -7.18 -20.48 -13.17
C CYS A 7 -7.86 -19.13 -12.84
N GLN A 8 -8.34 -18.50 -13.88
CA GLN A 8 -9.56 -17.71 -13.81
C GLN A 8 -10.71 -18.67 -13.46
N MET A 9 -11.53 -18.35 -12.48
CA MET A 9 -12.76 -19.11 -12.20
C MET A 9 -13.96 -18.18 -12.30
N GLU A 10 -14.88 -18.51 -13.24
CA GLU A 10 -16.22 -17.97 -13.17
C GLU A 10 -16.92 -18.55 -11.93
N LYS A 11 -17.43 -17.70 -11.07
CA LYS A 11 -18.22 -18.08 -9.90
C LYS A 11 -19.52 -17.30 -9.87
N THR A 12 -20.61 -18.00 -9.64
CA THR A 12 -21.92 -17.40 -9.38
C THR A 12 -22.10 -17.28 -7.86
N ILE A 13 -22.26 -16.06 -7.37
CA ILE A 13 -22.51 -15.73 -5.97
C ILE A 13 -23.78 -14.91 -5.91
N ASN A 14 -24.81 -15.38 -5.18
CA ASN A 14 -26.12 -14.74 -5.09
C ASN A 14 -26.73 -14.40 -6.48
N GLY A 15 -26.56 -15.30 -7.45
CA GLY A 15 -27.09 -15.11 -8.81
C GLY A 15 -26.25 -14.19 -9.71
N VAL A 16 -25.17 -13.59 -9.21
CA VAL A 16 -24.27 -12.71 -9.96
C VAL A 16 -22.99 -13.46 -10.33
N LYS A 17 -22.56 -13.32 -11.59
CA LYS A 17 -21.31 -13.90 -12.10
C LYS A 17 -20.11 -13.01 -11.80
N TYR A 18 -19.03 -13.63 -11.30
CA TYR A 18 -17.74 -13.01 -11.02
C TYR A 18 -16.59 -13.81 -11.64
N TYR A 19 -15.62 -13.10 -12.20
CA TYR A 19 -14.35 -13.65 -12.69
C TYR A 19 -13.24 -13.35 -11.68
N LEU A 20 -12.93 -14.35 -10.86
CA LEU A 20 -12.05 -14.24 -9.69
C LEU A 20 -10.82 -15.12 -9.84
N PRO A 21 -9.71 -14.84 -9.11
CA PRO A 21 -8.64 -15.81 -8.87
C PRO A 21 -9.17 -17.09 -8.20
N SER A 22 -8.63 -18.24 -8.60
CA SER A 22 -9.15 -19.56 -8.15
C SER A 22 -8.86 -19.88 -6.68
N ASN A 23 -7.79 -19.35 -6.12
CA ASN A 23 -7.20 -19.75 -4.82
C ASN A 23 -7.50 -18.76 -3.67
N LEU A 24 -8.56 -17.98 -3.76
CA LEU A 24 -8.98 -17.08 -2.70
C LEU A 24 -9.57 -17.85 -1.52
N THR A 25 -9.24 -17.39 -0.28
CA THR A 25 -9.96 -17.82 0.93
C THR A 25 -11.38 -17.25 0.95
N LEU A 26 -12.19 -17.68 1.92
CA LEU A 26 -13.56 -17.14 2.08
C LEU A 26 -13.54 -15.64 2.36
N GLU A 27 -12.65 -15.19 3.24
CA GLU A 27 -12.48 -13.78 3.61
C GLU A 27 -12.02 -12.96 2.41
N GLN A 28 -11.01 -13.44 1.69
CA GLN A 28 -10.55 -12.79 0.47
C GLN A 28 -11.65 -12.69 -0.59
N LYS A 29 -12.45 -13.75 -0.78
CA LYS A 29 -13.61 -13.70 -1.69
C LYS A 29 -14.60 -12.62 -1.30
N ALA A 30 -14.91 -12.51 -0.01
CA ALA A 30 -15.84 -11.47 0.48
C ALA A 30 -15.31 -10.07 0.16
N ILE A 31 -14.02 -9.81 0.40
CA ILE A 31 -13.37 -8.54 0.06
C ILE A 31 -13.43 -8.29 -1.45
N TYR A 32 -13.07 -9.29 -2.27
CA TYR A 32 -13.09 -9.17 -3.74
C TYR A 32 -14.49 -8.85 -4.26
N VAL A 33 -15.51 -9.60 -3.82
CA VAL A 33 -16.91 -9.39 -4.24
C VAL A 33 -17.36 -7.98 -3.85
N HIS A 34 -17.12 -7.58 -2.62
CA HIS A 34 -17.50 -6.24 -2.15
C HIS A 34 -16.87 -5.12 -2.99
N ILE A 35 -15.56 -5.20 -3.24
CA ILE A 35 -14.85 -4.18 -4.02
C ILE A 35 -15.25 -4.22 -5.50
N ILE A 36 -15.47 -5.41 -6.08
CA ILE A 36 -15.95 -5.54 -7.47
C ILE A 36 -17.34 -4.93 -7.62
N ASP A 37 -18.25 -5.19 -6.69
CA ASP A 37 -19.60 -4.63 -6.73
C ASP A 37 -19.56 -3.10 -6.60
N TRP A 38 -18.70 -2.60 -5.72
CA TRP A 38 -18.46 -1.17 -5.61
C TRP A 38 -17.90 -0.58 -6.91
N LYS A 39 -16.87 -1.21 -7.53
CA LYS A 39 -16.30 -0.83 -8.82
C LYS A 39 -17.37 -0.79 -9.92
N ARG A 40 -18.18 -1.85 -10.02
CA ARG A 40 -19.26 -1.97 -11.04
C ARG A 40 -20.31 -0.87 -10.88
N LYS A 41 -20.63 -0.54 -9.65
CA LYS A 41 -21.64 0.50 -9.34
C LYS A 41 -21.13 1.91 -9.56
N ASN A 42 -19.86 2.19 -9.26
CA ASN A 42 -19.37 3.56 -9.12
C ASN A 42 -18.36 3.99 -10.20
N ILE A 43 -17.71 3.03 -10.88
CA ILE A 43 -16.66 3.34 -11.86
C ILE A 43 -16.96 2.68 -13.22
N THR A 44 -16.85 1.35 -13.30
CA THR A 44 -17.05 0.60 -14.56
C THR A 44 -17.39 -0.86 -14.30
N THR A 45 -18.24 -1.41 -15.19
CA THR A 45 -18.53 -2.86 -15.24
C THR A 45 -17.50 -3.62 -16.08
N GLU A 46 -16.64 -2.93 -16.83
CA GLU A 46 -15.65 -3.55 -17.70
C GLU A 46 -14.57 -4.24 -16.88
N ARG A 47 -13.98 -5.27 -17.48
CA ARG A 47 -12.92 -6.08 -16.91
C ARG A 47 -11.57 -5.70 -17.48
N GLY A 48 -10.54 -5.86 -16.68
CA GLY A 48 -9.17 -5.76 -17.16
C GLY A 48 -8.54 -7.12 -17.38
N MET A 49 -7.44 -7.12 -18.14
CA MET A 49 -6.71 -8.31 -18.54
C MET A 49 -5.47 -8.52 -17.69
N TYR A 50 -5.21 -9.77 -17.28
CA TYR A 50 -3.93 -10.18 -16.71
C TYR A 50 -3.55 -11.57 -17.25
N LYS A 51 -2.36 -11.67 -17.87
CA LYS A 51 -1.84 -12.91 -18.46
C LYS A 51 -2.85 -13.63 -19.37
N GLY A 52 -3.55 -12.89 -20.20
CA GLY A 52 -4.50 -13.43 -21.17
C GLY A 52 -5.88 -13.79 -20.62
N HIS A 53 -6.16 -13.50 -19.36
CA HIS A 53 -7.45 -13.74 -18.71
C HIS A 53 -8.09 -12.44 -18.22
N GLU A 54 -9.42 -12.35 -18.34
CA GLU A 54 -10.20 -11.23 -17.81
C GLU A 54 -10.51 -11.42 -16.32
N TYR A 55 -10.43 -10.34 -15.53
CA TYR A 55 -10.79 -10.34 -14.11
C TYR A 55 -11.65 -9.13 -13.78
N ASP A 56 -12.70 -9.34 -13.02
CA ASP A 56 -13.58 -8.26 -12.55
C ASP A 56 -12.86 -7.28 -11.62
N ALA A 57 -11.89 -7.75 -10.86
CA ALA A 57 -11.11 -6.91 -9.93
C ALA A 57 -9.99 -6.11 -10.63
N ILE A 58 -9.77 -6.29 -11.93
CA ILE A 58 -8.77 -5.54 -12.68
C ILE A 58 -9.49 -4.45 -13.47
N PHE A 59 -8.91 -3.24 -13.49
CA PHE A 59 -9.41 -2.16 -14.32
C PHE A 59 -9.00 -2.36 -15.79
N PRO A 60 -9.79 -1.89 -16.75
CA PRO A 60 -9.42 -1.90 -18.16
C PRO A 60 -8.05 -1.26 -18.42
N ASN A 61 -7.37 -1.66 -19.50
CA ASN A 61 -6.00 -1.21 -19.80
C ASN A 61 -5.89 0.28 -20.13
N ASP A 62 -6.97 0.92 -20.51
CA ASP A 62 -7.07 2.36 -20.78
C ASP A 62 -7.39 3.20 -19.54
N THR A 63 -7.63 2.53 -18.40
CA THR A 63 -7.90 3.21 -17.13
C THR A 63 -6.65 3.94 -16.66
N THR A 64 -6.78 5.20 -16.29
CA THR A 64 -5.71 5.98 -15.69
C THR A 64 -5.66 5.80 -14.17
N ILE A 65 -4.48 5.94 -13.57
CA ILE A 65 -4.32 5.81 -12.12
C ILE A 65 -5.24 6.74 -11.31
N PRO A 66 -5.43 8.04 -11.68
CA PRO A 66 -6.36 8.92 -10.97
C PRO A 66 -7.78 8.37 -10.84
N THR A 67 -8.24 7.53 -11.77
CA THR A 67 -9.57 6.89 -11.68
C THR A 67 -9.71 5.97 -10.45
N MET A 68 -8.60 5.44 -9.94
CA MET A 68 -8.57 4.55 -8.77
C MET A 68 -8.30 5.30 -7.47
N ILE A 69 -7.98 6.58 -7.55
CA ILE A 69 -7.74 7.45 -6.41
C ILE A 69 -9.02 8.17 -6.04
N TYR A 70 -9.30 8.27 -4.75
CA TYR A 70 -10.45 9.02 -4.25
C TYR A 70 -10.42 10.48 -4.74
N GLY A 71 -11.44 10.89 -5.50
CA GLY A 71 -11.44 12.14 -6.24
C GLY A 71 -10.93 13.38 -5.48
N PRO A 72 -11.41 13.65 -4.24
CA PRO A 72 -10.98 14.80 -3.45
C PRO A 72 -9.49 14.89 -3.13
N ILE A 73 -8.75 13.77 -3.18
CA ILE A 73 -7.30 13.76 -2.87
C ILE A 73 -6.42 13.77 -4.12
N ILE A 74 -6.99 13.67 -5.32
CA ILE A 74 -6.20 13.63 -6.57
C ILE A 74 -5.22 14.80 -6.69
N PRO A 75 -5.60 16.07 -6.46
CA PRO A 75 -4.68 17.19 -6.60
C PRO A 75 -3.45 17.08 -5.68
N VAL A 76 -3.65 16.64 -4.43
CA VAL A 76 -2.57 16.45 -3.45
C VAL A 76 -1.72 15.24 -3.78
N TRP A 77 -2.35 14.15 -4.26
CA TRP A 77 -1.64 12.97 -4.72
C TRP A 77 -0.73 13.31 -5.92
N GLU A 78 -1.21 14.07 -6.90
CA GLU A 78 -0.42 14.52 -8.04
C GLU A 78 0.72 15.46 -7.62
N GLU A 79 0.50 16.33 -6.63
CA GLU A 79 1.54 17.18 -6.06
C GLU A 79 2.64 16.33 -5.41
N MET A 80 2.28 15.31 -4.63
CA MET A 80 3.23 14.35 -4.06
C MET A 80 4.03 13.65 -5.14
N GLN A 81 3.39 13.23 -6.24
CA GLN A 81 4.07 12.57 -7.37
C GLN A 81 5.04 13.49 -8.14
N ARG A 82 4.91 14.80 -7.99
CA ARG A 82 5.87 15.80 -8.53
C ARG A 82 6.93 16.25 -7.51
N SER A 83 6.86 15.78 -6.28
CA SER A 83 7.77 16.13 -5.19
C SER A 83 8.96 15.16 -5.08
N ASN A 84 9.86 15.43 -4.14
CA ASN A 84 10.94 14.50 -3.76
C ASN A 84 10.44 13.22 -3.08
N PHE A 85 9.15 13.14 -2.76
CA PHE A 85 8.47 11.98 -2.17
C PHE A 85 7.63 11.22 -3.20
N ALA A 86 7.87 11.45 -4.50
CA ALA A 86 7.29 10.64 -5.55
C ALA A 86 7.70 9.16 -5.37
N TYR A 87 6.75 8.26 -5.55
CA TYR A 87 6.98 6.83 -5.45
C TYR A 87 6.45 6.11 -6.69
N LYS A 88 7.03 4.94 -6.94
CA LYS A 88 6.63 4.12 -8.08
C LYS A 88 5.38 3.32 -7.72
N LEU A 89 4.36 3.44 -8.56
CA LEU A 89 3.21 2.58 -8.44
C LEU A 89 3.56 1.13 -8.80
N HIS A 90 3.08 0.21 -7.98
CA HIS A 90 3.26 -1.21 -8.21
C HIS A 90 2.56 -1.63 -9.51
N LYS A 91 3.10 -2.63 -10.22
CA LYS A 91 2.49 -3.18 -11.44
C LYS A 91 1.03 -3.65 -11.28
N PHE A 92 0.60 -3.90 -10.05
CA PHE A 92 -0.77 -4.29 -9.70
C PHE A 92 -1.60 -3.11 -9.16
N ALA A 93 -1.17 -1.87 -9.30
CA ALA A 93 -1.94 -0.70 -8.89
C ALA A 93 -3.31 -0.62 -9.60
N TYR A 94 -3.41 -1.18 -10.83
CA TYR A 94 -4.67 -1.32 -11.58
C TYR A 94 -5.60 -2.42 -11.07
N HIS A 95 -5.26 -3.07 -9.98
CA HIS A 95 -6.12 -4.05 -9.33
C HIS A 95 -6.99 -3.34 -8.29
N ALA A 96 -8.32 -3.48 -8.37
CA ALA A 96 -9.23 -2.80 -7.44
C ALA A 96 -9.00 -3.19 -5.97
N VAL A 97 -8.42 -4.37 -5.72
CA VAL A 97 -8.00 -4.85 -4.39
C VAL A 97 -6.48 -4.65 -4.16
N SER A 98 -5.85 -3.69 -4.83
CA SER A 98 -4.46 -3.32 -4.58
C SER A 98 -4.32 -2.73 -3.18
N SER A 99 -3.44 -3.30 -2.34
CA SER A 99 -3.14 -2.76 -1.01
C SER A 99 -2.53 -1.37 -1.10
N GLN A 100 -1.65 -1.11 -2.08
CA GLN A 100 -1.06 0.21 -2.29
C GLN A 100 -2.11 1.28 -2.57
N THR A 101 -3.02 1.04 -3.52
CA THR A 101 -4.10 1.98 -3.86
C THR A 101 -5.08 2.16 -2.69
N ALA A 102 -5.41 1.08 -1.99
CA ALA A 102 -6.26 1.13 -0.80
C ALA A 102 -5.58 1.92 0.33
N CYS A 103 -4.28 1.77 0.51
CA CYS A 103 -3.49 2.52 1.49
C CYS A 103 -3.56 4.03 1.22
N ILE A 104 -3.35 4.46 -0.03
CA ILE A 104 -3.45 5.87 -0.43
C ILE A 104 -4.87 6.41 -0.14
N ASN A 105 -5.90 5.70 -0.58
CA ASN A 105 -7.29 6.11 -0.41
C ASN A 105 -7.75 6.16 1.05
N LEU A 106 -7.15 5.35 1.92
CA LEU A 106 -7.46 5.32 3.35
C LEU A 106 -6.69 6.42 4.10
N PHE A 107 -5.37 6.45 3.93
CA PHE A 107 -4.51 7.28 4.78
C PHE A 107 -4.42 8.74 4.31
N MET A 108 -4.38 9.01 3.00
CA MET A 108 -4.22 10.38 2.54
C MET A 108 -5.37 11.31 2.98
N PRO A 109 -6.67 10.95 2.83
CA PRO A 109 -7.76 11.80 3.34
C PRO A 109 -7.68 12.02 4.84
N LEU A 110 -7.32 10.97 5.60
CA LEU A 110 -7.15 11.03 7.03
C LEU A 110 -6.02 12.00 7.43
N LEU A 111 -4.84 11.86 6.81
CA LEU A 111 -3.64 12.63 7.13
C LEU A 111 -3.75 14.10 6.70
N LEU A 112 -4.57 14.39 5.69
CA LEU A 112 -4.91 15.75 5.27
C LEU A 112 -6.00 16.41 6.12
N SER A 113 -6.71 15.64 6.93
CA SER A 113 -7.77 16.17 7.80
C SER A 113 -7.21 17.19 8.79
N LYS A 114 -7.97 18.26 9.05
CA LYS A 114 -7.67 19.23 10.12
C LYS A 114 -7.74 18.62 11.53
N ASP A 115 -8.51 17.53 11.67
CA ASP A 115 -8.73 16.84 12.94
C ASP A 115 -7.75 15.66 13.14
N VAL A 116 -6.75 15.49 12.29
CA VAL A 116 -5.86 14.32 12.27
C VAL A 116 -5.15 14.09 13.60
N ASP A 117 -4.68 15.14 14.27
CA ASP A 117 -3.98 15.02 15.56
C ASP A 117 -4.89 14.50 16.68
N ARG A 118 -6.21 14.64 16.52
CA ARG A 118 -7.21 14.09 17.43
C ARG A 118 -7.60 12.66 17.04
N ILE A 119 -7.57 12.33 15.75
CA ILE A 119 -8.03 11.03 15.22
C ILE A 119 -6.94 9.98 15.32
N LEU A 120 -5.68 10.31 14.98
CA LEU A 120 -4.59 9.33 14.98
C LEU A 120 -4.41 8.58 16.31
N PRO A 121 -4.49 9.23 17.50
CA PRO A 121 -4.42 8.51 18.77
C PRO A 121 -5.50 7.45 19.00
N MET A 122 -6.59 7.50 18.22
CA MET A 122 -7.68 6.52 18.30
C MET A 122 -7.41 5.28 17.44
N ILE A 123 -6.41 5.33 16.56
CA ILE A 123 -6.05 4.22 15.66
C ILE A 123 -5.17 3.23 16.42
N PRO A 124 -5.51 1.91 16.40
CA PRO A 124 -4.65 0.89 16.97
C PRO A 124 -3.22 0.95 16.42
N GLY A 125 -2.23 0.88 17.30
CA GLY A 125 -0.80 0.97 16.94
C GLY A 125 -0.26 2.40 16.85
N CYS A 126 -1.08 3.42 17.08
CA CYS A 126 -0.56 4.78 17.24
C CYS A 126 0.43 4.81 18.42
N PRO A 127 1.61 5.44 18.28
CA PRO A 127 2.54 5.58 19.37
C PRO A 127 1.90 6.29 20.57
N SER A 128 2.03 5.68 21.76
CA SER A 128 1.41 6.21 23.00
C SER A 128 1.89 7.60 23.40
N ASN A 129 3.05 8.02 22.88
CA ASN A 129 3.63 9.33 23.09
C ASN A 129 3.36 10.33 21.93
N PHE A 130 2.48 9.98 20.99
CA PHE A 130 2.09 10.87 19.89
C PHE A 130 1.45 12.16 20.44
N SER A 131 1.82 13.30 19.86
CA SER A 131 1.23 14.60 20.19
C SER A 131 0.58 15.26 18.98
N LYS A 132 1.35 15.45 17.90
CA LYS A 132 0.85 16.06 16.66
C LYS A 132 1.71 15.71 15.45
N ILE A 133 1.15 15.77 14.24
CA ILE A 133 1.90 15.59 13.00
C ILE A 133 2.92 16.73 12.82
N ALA A 134 4.13 16.37 12.39
CA ALA A 134 5.19 17.30 12.02
C ALA A 134 5.02 17.72 10.55
N ARG A 135 4.08 18.64 10.29
CA ARG A 135 3.68 19.06 8.92
C ARG A 135 4.78 19.75 8.12
N ASP A 136 5.85 20.19 8.77
CA ASP A 136 7.06 20.77 8.18
C ASP A 136 8.08 19.69 7.73
N LYS A 137 7.80 18.41 7.98
CA LYS A 137 8.62 17.28 7.58
C LYS A 137 7.91 16.42 6.54
N LEU A 138 8.70 15.61 5.81
CA LEU A 138 8.19 14.78 4.71
C LEU A 138 7.30 15.62 3.76
N PHE A 139 6.27 15.00 3.17
CA PHE A 139 5.26 15.68 2.40
C PHE A 139 4.05 16.00 3.31
N HIS A 140 3.96 17.23 3.83
CA HIS A 140 2.92 17.64 4.79
C HIS A 140 2.81 16.75 6.05
N GLY A 141 3.92 16.17 6.49
CA GLY A 141 4.01 15.31 7.67
C GLY A 141 3.91 13.81 7.39
N PHE A 142 3.75 13.38 6.14
CA PHE A 142 3.66 11.98 5.76
C PHE A 142 4.21 11.72 4.36
N CYS A 143 4.43 10.45 4.02
CA CYS A 143 4.59 9.99 2.63
C CYS A 143 4.26 8.50 2.52
N PHE A 144 4.12 8.01 1.29
CA PHE A 144 3.89 6.60 0.96
C PHE A 144 5.16 5.97 0.40
N GLU A 145 5.26 4.64 0.49
CA GLU A 145 6.41 3.85 0.00
C GLU A 145 7.73 4.44 0.51
N TYR A 146 7.79 4.70 1.81
CA TYR A 146 8.91 5.38 2.44
C TYR A 146 10.02 4.41 2.82
N TRP A 147 11.22 4.69 2.32
CA TRP A 147 12.44 3.95 2.65
C TRP A 147 13.54 4.82 3.28
N GLY A 148 13.31 6.13 3.42
CA GLY A 148 14.31 7.11 3.88
C GLY A 148 15.00 7.85 2.74
N GLN A 149 14.29 8.10 1.65
CA GLN A 149 14.78 8.80 0.45
C GLN A 149 15.23 10.24 0.71
N ASP A 150 14.79 10.84 1.80
CA ASP A 150 15.22 12.16 2.28
C ASP A 150 16.49 12.11 3.15
N ILE A 151 16.96 10.91 3.50
CA ILE A 151 18.19 10.71 4.28
C ILE A 151 19.37 10.67 3.31
N LYS A 152 20.26 11.65 3.41
CA LYS A 152 21.37 11.85 2.46
C LYS A 152 22.44 10.77 2.46
N GLN A 153 22.48 9.91 3.48
CA GLN A 153 23.50 8.86 3.60
C GLN A 153 22.88 7.54 4.06
N GLY A 154 23.32 6.45 3.43
CA GLY A 154 22.94 5.10 3.83
C GLY A 154 21.95 4.42 2.89
N ALA A 155 21.56 3.23 3.28
CA ALA A 155 20.64 2.35 2.56
C ALA A 155 19.20 2.45 3.14
N GLY A 156 18.74 3.66 3.43
CA GLY A 156 17.41 3.94 3.97
C GLY A 156 17.30 3.74 5.49
N VAL A 157 16.10 3.90 6.02
CA VAL A 157 15.83 3.85 7.47
C VAL A 157 16.19 2.49 8.09
N LEU A 158 15.95 1.40 7.35
CA LEU A 158 16.25 0.04 7.79
C LEU A 158 17.65 -0.43 7.37
N ASN A 159 18.43 0.43 6.69
CA ASN A 159 19.77 0.13 6.18
C ASN A 159 19.84 -1.12 5.28
N ASP A 160 18.78 -1.39 4.53
CA ASP A 160 18.66 -2.54 3.63
C ASP A 160 18.35 -2.14 2.17
N HIS A 161 18.20 -0.83 1.90
CA HIS A 161 17.83 -0.33 0.59
C HIS A 161 19.04 -0.31 -0.36
N SER A 162 18.82 -0.79 -1.57
CA SER A 162 19.77 -0.75 -2.69
C SER A 162 19.05 -0.24 -3.95
N GLN A 163 19.76 -0.11 -5.07
CA GLN A 163 19.14 0.32 -6.33
C GLN A 163 18.02 -0.60 -6.84
N SER A 164 17.97 -1.85 -6.38
CA SER A 164 17.06 -2.87 -6.91
C SER A 164 16.20 -3.57 -5.85
N ALA A 165 16.46 -3.35 -4.59
CA ALA A 165 15.74 -4.02 -3.49
C ALA A 165 15.89 -3.25 -2.17
N GLY A 166 14.93 -3.41 -1.28
CA GLY A 166 14.90 -2.80 0.05
C GLY A 166 13.52 -2.96 0.65
N THR A 167 13.36 -2.52 1.88
CA THR A 167 12.08 -2.50 2.59
C THR A 167 11.53 -1.08 2.60
N ASP A 168 10.34 -0.91 2.04
CA ASP A 168 9.59 0.33 2.04
C ASP A 168 8.44 0.20 3.04
N ALA A 169 8.17 1.24 3.82
CA ALA A 169 6.96 1.31 4.62
C ALA A 169 5.82 1.85 3.76
N ASP A 170 4.66 1.20 3.77
CA ASP A 170 3.50 1.64 2.99
C ASP A 170 3.11 3.08 3.33
N VAL A 171 3.21 3.48 4.62
CA VAL A 171 3.04 4.87 5.08
C VAL A 171 4.10 5.21 6.12
N ALA A 172 4.68 6.40 5.99
CA ALA A 172 5.46 7.03 7.05
C ALA A 172 4.78 8.31 7.52
N ILE A 173 4.69 8.48 8.84
CA ILE A 173 4.14 9.68 9.48
C ILE A 173 5.22 10.30 10.37
N ALA A 174 5.65 11.53 10.04
CA ALA A 174 6.49 12.32 10.90
C ALA A 174 5.63 13.01 11.97
N TYR A 175 5.99 12.90 13.24
CA TYR A 175 5.23 13.48 14.32
C TYR A 175 6.13 14.01 15.44
N TYR A 176 5.61 14.96 16.21
CA TYR A 176 6.22 15.35 17.48
C TYR A 176 5.58 14.55 18.62
N ASN A 177 6.40 13.99 19.49
CA ASN A 177 5.93 13.33 20.69
C ASN A 177 5.58 14.35 21.79
N ILE A 178 5.05 13.88 22.92
CA ILE A 178 4.66 14.72 24.08
C ILE A 178 5.83 15.51 24.68
N GLU A 179 7.08 15.11 24.42
CA GLU A 179 8.30 15.80 24.83
C GLU A 179 8.78 16.80 23.77
N GLY A 180 8.06 16.95 22.65
CA GLY A 180 8.43 17.82 21.54
C GLY A 180 9.52 17.24 20.63
N LYS A 181 9.91 15.97 20.81
CA LYS A 181 10.92 15.31 19.99
C LYS A 181 10.30 14.84 18.67
N LEU A 182 11.01 15.08 17.55
CA LEU A 182 10.63 14.56 16.24
C LEU A 182 10.80 13.04 16.20
N CYS A 183 9.76 12.36 15.80
CA CYS A 183 9.66 10.91 15.67
C CYS A 183 9.10 10.52 14.30
N LEU A 184 9.29 9.26 13.91
CA LEU A 184 8.75 8.68 12.69
C LEU A 184 7.94 7.43 13.06
N TRP A 185 6.71 7.35 12.55
CA TRP A 185 5.85 6.18 12.66
C TRP A 185 5.75 5.52 11.29
N LEU A 186 6.24 4.30 11.17
CA LEU A 186 6.19 3.48 9.96
C LEU A 186 5.02 2.50 10.06
N ILE A 187 4.20 2.46 9.03
CA ILE A 187 2.99 1.64 8.96
C ILE A 187 3.08 0.73 7.74
N GLU A 188 2.82 -0.55 7.96
CA GLU A 188 2.60 -1.54 6.90
C GLU A 188 1.10 -1.83 6.80
N HIS A 189 0.54 -1.72 5.60
CA HIS A 189 -0.89 -1.90 5.33
C HIS A 189 -1.14 -3.12 4.45
N LYS A 190 -2.05 -3.99 4.87
CA LYS A 190 -2.49 -5.16 4.10
C LYS A 190 -4.01 -5.14 3.94
N LEU A 191 -4.49 -5.32 2.71
CA LEU A 191 -5.91 -5.32 2.38
C LEU A 191 -6.46 -6.74 2.21
N SER A 192 -5.84 -7.54 1.34
CA SER A 192 -6.32 -8.87 0.98
C SER A 192 -5.27 -9.98 1.15
N GLU A 193 -4.06 -9.62 1.54
CA GLU A 193 -2.98 -10.56 1.81
C GLU A 193 -3.23 -11.28 3.14
N LYS A 194 -2.90 -12.59 3.18
CA LYS A 194 -3.08 -13.40 4.40
C LYS A 194 -2.10 -13.02 5.51
N GLU A 195 -0.90 -12.63 5.12
CA GLU A 195 0.21 -12.38 6.02
C GLU A 195 1.28 -11.54 5.32
N PHE A 196 2.25 -11.06 6.06
CA PHE A 196 3.44 -10.44 5.50
C PHE A 196 4.15 -11.42 4.58
N THR A 197 4.55 -10.96 3.40
CA THR A 197 5.31 -11.81 2.47
C THR A 197 6.63 -12.23 3.12
N ILE A 198 6.98 -13.50 2.98
CA ILE A 198 8.31 -13.98 3.39
C ILE A 198 9.35 -13.15 2.61
N CYS A 199 10.31 -12.58 3.33
CA CYS A 199 11.40 -11.83 2.73
C CYS A 199 12.02 -12.63 1.56
N GLY A 200 11.89 -12.11 0.33
CA GLY A 200 12.41 -12.75 -0.87
C GLY A 200 13.92 -12.96 -0.80
N ALA A 201 14.62 -12.07 -0.10
CA ALA A 201 16.05 -12.17 0.17
C ALA A 201 16.41 -13.40 1.01
N TYR A 202 15.57 -13.82 1.95
CA TYR A 202 15.80 -15.01 2.78
C TYR A 202 15.91 -16.30 1.96
N LYS A 203 15.19 -16.40 0.84
CA LYS A 203 15.21 -17.58 -0.05
C LYS A 203 16.18 -17.47 -1.22
N SER A 204 16.80 -16.30 -1.46
CA SER A 204 17.69 -16.13 -2.61
C SER A 204 19.04 -16.82 -2.37
N LYS A 205 19.53 -17.55 -3.39
CA LYS A 205 20.86 -18.20 -3.34
C LYS A 205 22.00 -17.19 -3.10
N ALA A 206 21.85 -15.96 -3.59
CA ALA A 206 22.81 -14.88 -3.42
C ALA A 206 22.89 -14.38 -1.96
N ASN A 207 21.80 -14.50 -1.21
CA ASN A 207 21.71 -13.97 0.14
C ASN A 207 22.11 -14.97 1.24
N LYS A 208 22.14 -16.26 0.93
CA LYS A 208 22.63 -17.30 1.87
C LYS A 208 24.08 -17.08 2.34
N LEU A 209 24.82 -16.23 1.65
CA LEU A 209 26.23 -15.93 1.93
C LEU A 209 26.47 -14.55 2.59
N LYS A 210 25.50 -13.64 2.63
CA LYS A 210 25.76 -12.23 2.98
C LYS A 210 24.92 -11.64 4.11
N THR A 211 23.74 -12.17 4.43
CA THR A 211 22.87 -11.59 5.46
C THR A 211 22.21 -12.66 6.32
N ASN A 212 22.61 -12.69 7.56
CA ASN A 212 21.87 -13.44 8.57
C ASN A 212 20.68 -12.55 8.98
N CYS A 213 19.49 -12.77 8.37
CA CYS A 213 18.27 -11.98 8.63
C CYS A 213 17.89 -11.93 10.11
N THR A 214 18.36 -12.90 10.91
CA THR A 214 18.20 -12.89 12.36
C THR A 214 19.08 -11.88 13.09
N GLN A 215 20.14 -11.36 12.47
CA GLN A 215 21.01 -10.35 13.08
C GLN A 215 20.62 -8.90 12.74
N SER A 216 19.82 -8.67 11.70
CA SER A 216 19.37 -7.32 11.31
C SER A 216 18.17 -6.83 12.14
N ILE A 217 17.47 -7.72 12.84
CA ILE A 217 16.32 -7.36 13.69
C ILE A 217 16.76 -6.93 15.11
N LEU A 218 18.03 -7.17 15.49
CA LEU A 218 18.56 -6.95 16.85
C LEU A 218 19.64 -5.86 16.93
N ARG A 219 19.71 -4.94 15.98
CA ARG A 219 20.62 -3.80 16.06
C ARG A 219 19.91 -2.47 16.01
#